data_247f766bf136fa102ccf16afea176c30
#
_entry.id   247f766bf136fa102ccf16afea176c30
#
_cell.length_a   1.000
_cell.length_b   1.000
_cell.length_c   1.000
_cell.angle_alpha   90.00
_cell.angle_beta   90.00
_cell.angle_gamma   90.00
#
_symmetry.space_group_name_H-M   'P 1'
#
loop_
_entity.id
_entity.type
_entity.pdbx_description
1 polymer ?
#
loop_
_entity_poly.entity_id
_entity_poly.type
_entity_poly.pdbx_seq_one_letter_code
_entity_poly.pdbx_strand_id
1 'polypeptide(L)'
;MTDCEQHGGFADHVSPPENVPAPDDGISFSGMSDQHNVTYDFTRLGVRVPAFVINKYISPNTLIHDEGTSYAENSAYTHSSILHFLQNLWDLEGMNNRVQWAKTFEHVFQNDAQNALEQLPAPIWYGGSSTPEPEAFYKLNQPYSYYENM
;
A
#
# COMPACT_ATOMS: atom_id res chain seq x y z
N MET A 1 -7.53 -3.93 -5.96
CA MET A 1 -6.36 -3.43 -5.23
C MET A 1 -5.37 -4.57 -5.18
N THR A 2 -4.31 -4.51 -5.95
CA THR A 2 -3.24 -5.51 -5.91
C THR A 2 -2.26 -5.06 -4.84
N ASP A 3 -2.25 -5.76 -3.75
CA ASP A 3 -1.23 -5.59 -2.73
C ASP A 3 0.07 -6.17 -3.29
N CYS A 4 1.01 -5.32 -3.59
CA CYS A 4 2.33 -5.77 -3.97
C CYS A 4 3.16 -5.87 -2.69
N GLU A 5 3.29 -7.07 -2.16
CA GLU A 5 4.07 -7.34 -0.94
C GLU A 5 5.58 -7.08 -1.09
N GLN A 6 5.98 -6.51 -2.20
CA GLN A 6 7.38 -6.13 -2.44
C GLN A 6 7.74 -4.93 -1.57
N HIS A 7 8.35 -5.16 -0.45
CA HIS A 7 8.82 -4.11 0.47
C HIS A 7 10.09 -3.38 -0.01
N GLY A 8 10.54 -3.55 -1.23
CA GLY A 8 11.69 -2.84 -1.82
C GLY A 8 13.05 -3.16 -1.23
N GLY A 9 13.14 -4.08 -0.27
CA GLY A 9 14.36 -4.43 0.43
C GLY A 9 14.67 -3.50 1.61
N PHE A 10 15.70 -3.85 2.38
CA PHE A 10 16.08 -3.14 3.59
C PHE A 10 17.08 -2.00 3.37
N ALA A 11 17.66 -1.91 2.19
CA ALA A 11 18.60 -0.85 1.83
C ALA A 11 17.87 0.25 1.02
N ASP A 12 17.45 1.29 1.69
CA ASP A 12 16.81 2.46 1.07
C ASP A 12 17.64 3.73 1.40
N HIS A 13 17.62 4.71 0.50
CA HIS A 13 18.25 6.01 0.72
C HIS A 13 17.39 6.94 1.58
N VAL A 14 16.15 6.57 1.87
CA VAL A 14 15.25 7.29 2.78
C VAL A 14 14.99 6.43 4.01
N SER A 15 15.35 6.93 5.18
CA SER A 15 15.04 6.27 6.44
C SER A 15 13.54 6.23 6.69
N PRO A 16 13.01 5.15 7.26
CA PRO A 16 11.62 5.12 7.69
C PRO A 16 11.32 6.27 8.67
N PRO A 17 10.15 6.91 8.56
CA PRO A 17 9.74 7.94 9.51
C PRO A 17 9.70 7.41 10.95
N GLU A 18 10.27 8.19 11.87
CA GLU A 18 10.28 7.95 13.30
C GLU A 18 9.38 8.94 14.03
N ASN A 19 9.14 8.71 15.31
CA ASN A 19 8.26 9.54 16.15
C ASN A 19 6.83 9.63 15.62
N VAL A 20 6.36 8.56 15.03
CA VAL A 20 4.96 8.45 14.60
C VAL A 20 4.12 7.87 15.74
N PRO A 21 2.83 8.18 15.86
CA PRO A 21 2.02 7.65 16.94
C PRO A 21 1.91 6.13 16.85
N ALA A 22 2.06 5.46 17.98
CA ALA A 22 1.71 4.05 18.08
C ALA A 22 0.20 3.86 17.84
N PRO A 23 -0.26 2.66 17.41
CA PRO A 23 -1.68 2.41 17.21
C PRO A 23 -2.51 2.69 18.48
N ASP A 24 -2.03 2.21 19.63
CA ASP A 24 -2.64 2.42 20.92
C ASP A 24 -1.58 2.76 21.97
N ASP A 25 -2.00 3.46 23.02
CA ASP A 25 -1.09 3.84 24.09
C ASP A 25 -0.54 2.62 24.83
N GLY A 26 0.79 2.61 25.02
CA GLY A 26 1.49 1.54 25.74
C GLY A 26 1.67 0.24 24.99
N ILE A 27 1.28 0.16 23.72
CA ILE A 27 1.57 -1.02 22.91
C ILE A 27 3.06 -1.19 22.69
N SER A 28 3.58 -2.37 22.96
CA SER A 28 4.96 -2.71 22.68
C SER A 28 5.12 -4.20 22.40
N PHE A 29 6.14 -4.53 21.66
CA PHE A 29 6.55 -5.92 21.44
C PHE A 29 7.96 -6.08 22.01
N SER A 30 8.17 -7.14 22.77
CA SER A 30 9.50 -7.55 23.24
C SER A 30 9.72 -9.01 22.90
N GLY A 31 10.84 -9.29 22.27
CA GLY A 31 11.19 -10.64 21.84
C GLY A 31 12.68 -10.78 21.60
N MET A 32 13.12 -12.01 21.34
CA MET A 32 14.49 -12.29 20.96
C MET A 32 14.62 -12.35 19.44
N SER A 33 15.58 -11.61 18.90
CA SER A 33 16.04 -11.75 17.53
C SER A 33 17.52 -12.12 17.57
N ASP A 34 17.85 -13.30 17.07
CA ASP A 34 19.22 -13.88 17.00
C ASP A 34 19.88 -13.91 18.36
N GLN A 35 19.95 -13.64 19.29
CA GLN A 35 20.63 -13.57 20.61
C GLN A 35 20.48 -12.19 21.27
N HIS A 36 19.72 -11.29 20.68
CA HIS A 36 19.47 -9.97 21.23
C HIS A 36 18.02 -9.79 21.63
N ASN A 37 17.80 -9.21 22.81
CA ASN A 37 16.47 -8.74 23.17
C ASN A 37 16.14 -7.52 22.33
N VAL A 38 15.03 -7.58 21.60
CA VAL A 38 14.51 -6.47 20.79
C VAL A 38 13.19 -6.02 21.40
N THR A 39 13.09 -4.73 21.64
CA THR A 39 11.83 -4.10 22.02
C THR A 39 11.41 -3.14 20.91
N TYR A 40 10.15 -3.20 20.51
CA TYR A 40 9.57 -2.36 19.50
C TYR A 40 8.27 -1.75 20.02
N ASP A 41 8.21 -0.44 20.03
CA ASP A 41 7.11 0.36 20.58
C ASP A 41 6.12 0.90 19.54
N PHE A 42 6.30 0.51 18.30
CA PHE A 42 5.47 0.93 17.18
C PHE A 42 5.47 2.44 16.87
N THR A 43 6.49 3.18 17.31
CA THR A 43 6.67 4.61 17.04
C THR A 43 7.46 4.92 15.77
N ARG A 44 7.69 3.92 14.95
CA ARG A 44 8.39 4.00 13.67
C ARG A 44 7.59 3.30 12.58
N LEU A 45 7.66 3.82 11.35
CA LEU A 45 7.15 3.12 10.17
C LEU A 45 8.13 2.04 9.68
N GLY A 46 7.65 1.14 8.84
CA GLY A 46 8.47 0.17 8.14
C GLY A 46 9.09 0.72 6.86
N VAL A 47 9.66 -0.16 6.05
CA VAL A 47 10.21 0.15 4.73
C VAL A 47 9.12 0.63 3.77
N ARG A 48 9.52 1.43 2.77
CA ARG A 48 8.58 1.93 1.76
C ARG A 48 8.11 0.81 0.85
N VAL A 49 6.82 0.84 0.54
CA VAL A 49 6.21 -0.06 -0.45
C VAL A 49 5.45 0.77 -1.49
N PRO A 50 5.40 0.34 -2.76
CA PRO A 50 4.61 1.01 -3.77
C PRO A 50 3.12 0.77 -3.52
N ALA A 51 2.29 1.77 -3.83
CA ALA A 51 0.84 1.64 -3.82
C ALA A 51 0.24 2.22 -5.11
N PHE A 52 -0.79 1.57 -5.62
CA PHE A 52 -1.50 2.01 -6.82
C PHE A 52 -2.99 2.15 -6.50
N VAL A 53 -3.55 3.30 -6.84
CA VAL A 53 -4.99 3.54 -6.77
C VAL A 53 -5.53 3.63 -8.18
N ILE A 54 -6.41 2.70 -8.55
CA ILE A 54 -6.98 2.61 -9.89
C ILE A 54 -8.47 2.87 -9.80
N ASN A 55 -8.91 3.97 -10.39
CA ASN A 55 -10.31 4.35 -10.39
C ASN A 55 -10.62 5.29 -11.55
N LYS A 56 -11.84 5.22 -12.11
CA LYS A 56 -12.29 6.09 -13.19
C LYS A 56 -12.44 7.57 -12.82
N TYR A 57 -12.47 7.88 -11.54
CA TYR A 57 -12.55 9.24 -11.02
C TYR A 57 -11.17 9.86 -10.71
N ILE A 58 -10.10 9.20 -11.08
CA ILE A 58 -8.74 9.71 -10.92
C ILE A 58 -8.23 10.14 -12.30
N SER A 59 -7.66 11.33 -12.36
CA SER A 59 -7.04 11.83 -13.59
C SER A 59 -5.88 10.94 -14.04
N PRO A 60 -5.73 10.67 -15.34
CA PRO A 60 -4.57 9.93 -15.85
C PRO A 60 -3.25 10.58 -15.42
N ASN A 61 -2.24 9.75 -15.17
CA ASN A 61 -0.90 10.17 -14.75
C ASN A 61 -0.84 10.92 -13.41
N THR A 62 -1.81 10.74 -12.54
CA THR A 62 -1.75 11.27 -11.17
C THR A 62 -0.63 10.57 -10.41
N LEU A 63 0.29 11.33 -9.87
CA LEU A 63 1.33 10.89 -8.95
C LEU A 63 1.09 11.53 -7.59
N ILE A 64 1.00 10.72 -6.55
CA ILE A 64 0.90 11.18 -5.18
C ILE A 64 2.28 11.03 -4.54
N HIS A 65 2.83 12.14 -4.08
CA HIS A 65 4.11 12.14 -3.38
C HIS A 65 3.92 12.51 -1.89
N ASP A 66 3.83 13.76 -1.56
CA ASP A 66 3.69 14.19 -0.16
C ASP A 66 2.46 15.10 0.06
N GLU A 67 1.59 15.12 -0.91
CA GLU A 67 0.33 15.87 -0.88
C GLU A 67 -0.71 15.09 -0.09
N GLY A 68 -1.86 15.70 0.11
CA GLY A 68 -3.00 15.05 0.74
C GLY A 68 -3.45 15.74 2.01
N THR A 69 -4.59 15.29 2.48
CA THR A 69 -5.17 15.82 3.72
C THR A 69 -4.40 15.28 4.91
N SER A 70 -3.89 16.19 5.71
CA SER A 70 -3.17 15.89 6.94
C SER A 70 -3.97 16.40 8.11
N TYR A 71 -4.31 15.52 9.01
CA TYR A 71 -4.99 15.85 10.27
C TYR A 71 -4.01 16.10 11.41
N ALA A 72 -2.75 15.76 11.23
CA ALA A 72 -1.70 15.93 12.19
C ALA A 72 -0.42 16.44 11.52
N GLU A 73 0.37 17.18 12.26
CA GLU A 73 1.71 17.55 11.87
C GLU A 73 2.57 16.30 11.65
N ASN A 74 3.41 16.33 10.64
CA ASN A 74 4.28 15.19 10.25
C ASN A 74 3.56 13.90 9.85
N SER A 75 2.28 13.94 9.52
CA SER A 75 1.60 12.75 9.01
C SER A 75 2.20 12.28 7.69
N ALA A 76 2.10 10.99 7.42
CA ALA A 76 2.62 10.36 6.21
C ALA A 76 1.63 9.35 5.63
N TYR A 77 1.83 8.98 4.35
CA TYR A 77 1.13 7.86 3.77
C TYR A 77 1.63 6.54 4.34
N THR A 78 0.71 5.71 4.76
CA THR A 78 0.97 4.38 5.33
C THR A 78 -0.10 3.40 4.87
N HIS A 79 0.03 2.13 5.21
CA HIS A 79 -1.08 1.18 5.03
C HIS A 79 -2.36 1.63 5.77
N SER A 80 -2.22 2.35 6.87
CA SER A 80 -3.36 2.94 7.61
C SER A 80 -4.08 4.04 6.83
N SER A 81 -3.48 4.61 5.80
CA SER A 81 -4.11 5.62 4.94
C SER A 81 -5.35 5.09 4.23
N ILE A 82 -5.34 3.80 3.89
CA ILE A 82 -6.49 3.14 3.25
C ILE A 82 -7.65 3.05 4.25
N LEU A 83 -7.35 2.65 5.48
CA LEU A 83 -8.37 2.55 6.54
C LEU A 83 -8.92 3.93 6.88
N HIS A 84 -8.06 4.94 6.98
CA HIS A 84 -8.48 6.32 7.25
C HIS A 84 -9.37 6.86 6.12
N PHE A 85 -9.00 6.62 4.87
CA PHE A 85 -9.83 6.97 3.72
C PHE A 85 -11.21 6.30 3.77
N LEU A 86 -11.28 5.00 4.07
CA LEU A 86 -12.55 4.28 4.17
C LEU A 86 -13.39 4.78 5.36
N GLN A 87 -12.74 5.13 6.46
CA GLN A 87 -13.39 5.73 7.62
C GLN A 87 -14.07 7.05 7.26
N ASN A 88 -13.36 7.93 6.54
CA ASN A 88 -13.92 9.20 6.07
C ASN A 88 -15.04 9.00 5.03
N LEU A 89 -14.84 8.05 4.11
CA LEU A 89 -15.80 7.79 3.04
C LEU A 89 -17.15 7.29 3.57
N TRP A 90 -17.14 6.53 4.65
CA TRP A 90 -18.35 5.92 5.22
C TRP A 90 -18.77 6.51 6.56
N ASP A 91 -18.15 7.61 6.98
CA ASP A 91 -18.41 8.27 8.27
C ASP A 91 -18.37 7.28 9.45
N LEU A 92 -17.32 6.46 9.47
CA LEU A 92 -17.13 5.47 10.53
C LEU A 92 -16.43 6.09 11.73
N GLU A 93 -16.69 5.51 12.90
CA GLU A 93 -16.00 5.90 14.14
C GLU A 93 -14.49 5.71 14.00
N GLY A 94 -13.72 6.58 14.65
CA GLY A 94 -12.26 6.54 14.68
C GLY A 94 -11.72 5.23 15.22
N MET A 95 -10.76 4.63 14.50
CA MET A 95 -10.21 3.32 14.88
C MET A 95 -9.14 3.46 15.98
N ASN A 96 -7.96 3.95 15.62
CA ASN A 96 -6.83 4.08 16.55
C ASN A 96 -5.94 5.27 16.17
N ASN A 97 -4.98 5.60 17.02
CA ASN A 97 -4.11 6.77 16.85
C ASN A 97 -3.34 6.74 15.51
N ARG A 98 -2.86 5.58 15.08
CA ARG A 98 -2.11 5.43 13.83
C ARG A 98 -2.97 5.69 12.60
N VAL A 99 -4.22 5.21 12.61
CA VAL A 99 -5.17 5.44 11.52
C VAL A 99 -5.52 6.92 11.45
N GLN A 100 -5.84 7.55 12.58
CA GLN A 100 -6.17 8.97 12.64
C GLN A 100 -5.02 9.90 12.20
N TRP A 101 -3.79 9.48 12.42
CA TRP A 101 -2.61 10.24 12.06
C TRP A 101 -2.26 10.12 10.56
N ALA A 102 -2.58 8.99 9.91
CA ALA A 102 -2.18 8.72 8.53
C ALA A 102 -2.78 9.73 7.55
N LYS A 103 -2.00 10.19 6.58
CA LYS A 103 -2.52 11.00 5.46
C LYS A 103 -3.57 10.23 4.66
N THR A 104 -4.52 10.95 4.10
CA THR A 104 -5.55 10.41 3.22
C THR A 104 -5.39 10.95 1.80
N PHE A 105 -6.03 10.32 0.84
CA PHE A 105 -5.86 10.60 -0.58
C PHE A 105 -7.18 10.95 -1.31
N GLU A 106 -8.18 11.49 -0.58
CA GLU A 106 -9.46 11.93 -1.15
C GLU A 106 -9.29 12.97 -2.25
N HIS A 107 -8.25 13.80 -2.14
CA HIS A 107 -7.96 14.91 -3.06
C HIS A 107 -7.68 14.45 -4.50
N VAL A 108 -7.36 13.18 -4.73
CA VAL A 108 -7.08 12.67 -6.08
C VAL A 108 -8.35 12.32 -6.85
N PHE A 109 -9.49 12.19 -6.17
CA PHE A 109 -10.76 11.84 -6.80
C PHE A 109 -11.44 13.09 -7.35
N GLN A 110 -11.85 13.02 -8.59
CA GLN A 110 -12.60 14.07 -9.29
C GLN A 110 -14.10 13.81 -9.16
N ASN A 111 -14.91 14.88 -9.27
CA ASN A 111 -16.37 14.75 -9.24
C ASN A 111 -16.92 14.01 -10.45
N ASP A 112 -16.26 14.17 -11.60
CA ASP A 112 -16.66 13.55 -12.86
C ASP A 112 -15.73 12.40 -13.23
N ALA A 113 -16.29 11.35 -13.85
CA ALA A 113 -15.49 10.25 -14.36
C ALA A 113 -14.52 10.76 -15.43
N GLN A 114 -13.26 10.47 -15.25
CA GLN A 114 -12.21 10.76 -16.23
C GLN A 114 -12.31 9.75 -17.39
N ASN A 115 -11.62 10.03 -18.49
CA ASN A 115 -11.57 9.15 -19.66
C ASN A 115 -10.91 7.82 -19.31
N ALA A 116 -11.62 6.97 -18.61
CA ALA A 116 -11.18 5.63 -18.31
C ALA A 116 -11.21 4.78 -19.60
N LEU A 117 -10.19 3.97 -19.79
CA LEU A 117 -10.19 3.00 -20.87
C LEU A 117 -11.32 1.99 -20.65
N GLU A 118 -12.18 1.80 -21.62
CA GLU A 118 -13.22 0.77 -21.58
C GLU A 118 -12.62 -0.65 -21.65
N GLN A 119 -11.42 -0.76 -22.23
CA GLN A 119 -10.69 -2.01 -22.34
C GLN A 119 -9.25 -1.79 -21.87
N LEU A 120 -8.70 -2.78 -21.20
CA LEU A 120 -7.29 -2.78 -20.85
C LEU A 120 -6.45 -2.81 -22.13
N PRO A 121 -5.34 -2.05 -22.21
CA PRO A 121 -4.41 -2.17 -23.30
C PRO A 121 -3.86 -3.61 -23.38
N ALA A 122 -3.49 -4.02 -24.56
CA ALA A 122 -2.82 -5.30 -24.73
C ALA A 122 -1.61 -5.39 -23.80
N PRO A 123 -1.38 -6.53 -23.13
CA PRO A 123 -0.25 -6.68 -22.22
C PRO A 123 1.07 -6.45 -22.98
N ILE A 124 1.91 -5.60 -22.42
CA ILE A 124 3.28 -5.38 -22.93
C ILE A 124 4.17 -6.39 -22.21
N TRP A 125 4.69 -7.34 -22.96
CA TRP A 125 5.63 -8.33 -22.46
C TRP A 125 7.05 -7.77 -22.49
N TYR A 126 7.62 -7.55 -21.33
CA TYR A 126 9.03 -7.20 -21.19
C TYR A 126 9.87 -8.48 -21.20
N GLY A 127 10.64 -8.69 -22.22
CA GLY A 127 11.56 -9.82 -22.29
C GLY A 127 11.38 -10.73 -23.49
N GLY A 128 11.73 -10.23 -24.64
CA GLY A 128 12.11 -11.01 -25.81
C GLY A 128 11.00 -11.80 -26.50
N SER A 129 11.01 -11.67 -27.79
CA SER A 129 10.46 -12.54 -28.80
C SER A 129 9.10 -13.20 -28.53
N SER A 130 8.15 -12.76 -29.31
CA SER A 130 6.89 -13.43 -29.60
C SER A 130 5.83 -13.46 -28.50
N THR A 131 4.63 -13.16 -28.92
CA THR A 131 3.39 -13.43 -28.21
C THR A 131 3.45 -14.76 -27.46
N PRO A 132 3.24 -14.78 -26.12
CA PRO A 132 3.13 -16.03 -25.40
C PRO A 132 2.03 -16.85 -26.04
N GLU A 133 2.29 -18.11 -26.28
CA GLU A 133 1.26 -19.06 -26.64
C GLU A 133 0.10 -18.92 -25.62
N PRO A 134 -1.15 -18.93 -26.07
CA PRO A 134 -2.31 -18.83 -25.17
C PRO A 134 -2.25 -19.81 -23.99
N GLU A 135 -1.64 -20.95 -24.16
CA GLU A 135 -1.44 -21.95 -23.09
C GLU A 135 -0.55 -21.46 -21.93
N ALA A 136 0.41 -20.57 -22.20
CA ALA A 136 1.26 -20.02 -21.17
C ALA A 136 0.48 -19.06 -20.24
N PHE A 137 -0.50 -18.37 -20.77
CA PHE A 137 -1.38 -17.49 -20.00
C PHE A 137 -2.32 -18.28 -19.07
N TYR A 138 -2.81 -19.42 -19.53
CA TYR A 138 -3.65 -20.30 -18.71
C TYR A 138 -2.88 -20.97 -17.58
N LYS A 139 -1.60 -21.28 -17.78
CA LYS A 139 -0.75 -21.86 -16.73
C LYS A 139 -0.43 -20.87 -15.60
N LEU A 140 -0.33 -19.58 -15.89
CA LEU A 140 -0.14 -18.55 -14.86
C LEU A 140 -1.40 -18.29 -14.03
N ASN A 141 -2.57 -18.59 -14.55
CA ASN A 141 -3.86 -18.39 -13.90
C ASN A 141 -4.45 -19.67 -13.28
N GLN A 142 -3.73 -20.79 -13.31
CA GLN A 142 -4.15 -21.97 -12.53
C GLN A 142 -3.93 -21.67 -11.04
N PRO A 143 -4.91 -21.95 -10.18
CA PRO A 143 -4.70 -21.84 -8.75
C PRO A 143 -3.52 -22.73 -8.38
N TYR A 144 -2.52 -22.15 -7.76
CA TYR A 144 -1.39 -22.87 -7.21
C TYR A 144 -1.92 -23.90 -6.23
N SER A 145 -1.96 -25.17 -6.61
CA SER A 145 -2.26 -26.25 -5.68
C SER A 145 -1.01 -26.49 -4.83
N TYR A 146 -0.92 -25.74 -3.74
CA TYR A 146 0.20 -25.80 -2.80
C TYR A 146 0.24 -27.09 -1.97
N TYR A 147 -0.70 -28.01 -2.20
CA TYR A 147 -0.96 -29.14 -1.31
C TYR A 147 -0.79 -30.53 -1.92
N GLU A 148 -0.28 -30.68 -3.14
CA GLU A 148 -0.15 -32.01 -3.74
C GLU A 148 1.22 -32.69 -3.54
N ASN A 149 2.12 -32.13 -2.73
CA ASN A 149 3.43 -32.73 -2.46
C ASN A 149 3.86 -32.66 -0.99
N MET A 150 2.94 -32.91 -0.06
CA MET A 150 3.31 -33.26 1.32
C MET A 150 2.90 -34.68 1.63
#